data_d1709c83497713fb5964bbb023ab71a2
#
_entry.id   d1709c83497713fb5964bbb023ab71a2
#
_cell.length_a   1.000
_cell.length_b   1.000
_cell.length_c   1.000
_cell.angle_alpha   90.00
_cell.angle_beta   90.00
_cell.angle_gamma   90.00
#
_symmetry.space_group_name_H-M   'P 1'
#
loop_
_entity.id
_entity.type
_entity.pdbx_description
1 polymer ?
#
loop_
_entity_poly.entity_id
_entity_poly.type
_entity_poly.pdbx_seq_one_letter_code
_entity_poly.pdbx_strand_id
1 'polypeptide(L)'
;MSQRNTINYWLVVDTIRIPDAISVITNKMKVEQAIVLFAGSDFDYLQDKSPLLLNIGSHSEVLEKWLTLPNFDSSSVIFELDSRHDGFEFTEYLQSLLQVKIDNKACFLRFYTNAFWNQTASQLNDIDIATLLGPAQAIHWVDTAHHRQTLHYPPQVSEPSQAFNLTSPIFKLWV
;
A
#
# COMPACT_ATOMS: atom_id res chain seq x y z
N MET A 1 5.30 27.24 -17.48
CA MET A 1 5.08 26.90 -16.07
C MET A 1 5.08 25.38 -15.93
N SER A 2 6.04 24.85 -15.21
CA SER A 2 5.98 23.43 -14.84
C SER A 2 4.86 23.27 -13.81
N GLN A 3 3.78 22.59 -14.17
CA GLN A 3 2.82 22.11 -13.19
C GLN A 3 3.59 21.18 -12.26
N ARG A 4 3.80 21.60 -11.02
CA ARG A 4 4.32 20.70 -9.99
C ARG A 4 3.29 19.59 -9.82
N ASN A 5 3.67 18.36 -10.18
CA ASN A 5 2.82 17.21 -9.91
C ASN A 5 2.60 17.12 -8.40
N THR A 6 1.34 17.31 -8.00
CA THR A 6 0.96 17.15 -6.60
C THR A 6 0.84 15.66 -6.30
N ILE A 7 1.36 15.26 -5.16
CA ILE A 7 1.28 13.88 -4.67
C ILE A 7 0.19 13.81 -3.61
N ASN A 8 -0.62 12.78 -3.65
CA ASN A 8 -1.48 12.38 -2.54
C ASN A 8 -0.87 11.20 -1.80
N TYR A 9 -0.99 11.21 -0.49
CA TYR A 9 -0.59 10.11 0.37
C TYR A 9 -1.81 9.24 0.66
N TRP A 10 -1.70 7.96 0.32
CA TRP A 10 -2.76 6.98 0.51
C TRP A 10 -2.33 5.96 1.55
N LEU A 11 -2.99 6.00 2.70
CA LEU A 11 -2.76 5.07 3.80
C LEU A 11 -3.64 3.84 3.63
N VAL A 12 -3.04 2.66 3.70
CA VAL A 12 -3.77 1.40 3.79
C VAL A 12 -3.59 0.86 5.21
N VAL A 13 -4.68 0.69 5.93
CA VAL A 13 -4.66 0.31 7.35
C VAL A 13 -5.47 -0.95 7.60
N ASP A 14 -4.88 -1.87 8.38
CA ASP A 14 -5.53 -3.11 8.81
C ASP A 14 -6.51 -2.81 9.96
N THR A 15 -7.80 -2.88 9.66
CA THR A 15 -8.86 -2.58 10.64
C THR A 15 -9.17 -3.73 11.59
N ILE A 16 -8.66 -4.92 11.32
CA ILE A 16 -8.74 -6.03 12.27
C ILE A 16 -7.84 -5.74 13.47
N ARG A 17 -6.63 -5.25 13.20
CA ARG A 17 -5.65 -4.89 14.24
C ARG A 17 -5.94 -3.52 14.86
N ILE A 18 -6.51 -2.60 14.09
CA ILE A 18 -6.86 -1.25 14.53
C ILE A 18 -8.34 -0.99 14.19
N PRO A 19 -9.28 -1.52 14.99
CA PRO A 19 -10.72 -1.40 14.69
C PRO A 19 -11.23 0.04 14.69
N ASP A 20 -10.59 0.93 15.45
CA ASP A 20 -10.92 2.34 15.57
C ASP A 20 -10.03 3.25 14.70
N ALA A 21 -9.45 2.69 13.62
CA ALA A 21 -8.49 3.40 12.77
C ALA A 21 -8.97 4.77 12.29
N ILE A 22 -10.23 4.88 11.86
CA ILE A 22 -10.81 6.16 11.40
C ILE A 22 -10.79 7.20 12.51
N SER A 23 -11.24 6.85 13.72
CA SER A 23 -11.24 7.77 14.87
C SER A 23 -9.83 8.22 15.23
N VAL A 24 -8.89 7.29 15.27
CA VAL A 24 -7.49 7.57 15.60
C VAL A 24 -6.87 8.53 14.60
N ILE A 25 -7.06 8.26 13.31
CA ILE A 25 -6.42 9.07 12.28
C ILE A 25 -7.06 10.46 12.15
N THR A 26 -8.39 10.57 12.23
CA THR A 26 -9.10 11.84 12.09
C THR A 26 -8.82 12.81 13.23
N ASN A 27 -8.38 12.33 14.39
CA ASN A 27 -7.93 13.17 15.50
C ASN A 27 -6.58 13.86 15.22
N LYS A 28 -5.80 13.37 14.25
CA LYS A 28 -4.44 13.86 13.97
C LYS A 28 -4.30 14.50 12.59
N MET A 29 -5.11 14.07 11.62
CA MET A 29 -5.01 14.55 10.25
C MET A 29 -6.35 14.47 9.56
N LYS A 30 -6.50 15.25 8.48
CA LYS A 30 -7.70 15.25 7.66
C LYS A 30 -7.69 14.04 6.72
N VAL A 31 -8.80 13.33 6.65
CA VAL A 31 -9.03 12.27 5.66
C VAL A 31 -9.89 12.83 4.54
N GLU A 32 -9.32 12.93 3.34
CA GLU A 32 -10.00 13.48 2.16
C GLU A 32 -10.98 12.47 1.56
N GLN A 33 -10.65 11.19 1.61
CA GLN A 33 -11.46 10.10 1.06
C GLN A 33 -11.16 8.81 1.83
N ALA A 34 -12.19 8.00 2.05
CA ALA A 34 -12.07 6.68 2.69
C ALA A 34 -12.75 5.64 1.79
N ILE A 35 -12.02 4.57 1.48
CA ILE A 35 -12.50 3.48 0.62
C ILE A 35 -12.32 2.16 1.36
N VAL A 36 -13.36 1.33 1.35
CA VAL A 36 -13.31 -0.05 1.86
C VAL A 36 -12.65 -0.92 0.78
N LEU A 37 -11.43 -1.39 1.04
CA LEU A 37 -10.61 -2.06 0.01
C LEU A 37 -11.27 -3.31 -0.56
N PHE A 38 -11.98 -4.08 0.25
CA PHE A 38 -12.63 -5.32 -0.21
C PHE A 38 -13.95 -5.11 -0.95
N ALA A 39 -14.56 -3.92 -0.85
CA ALA A 39 -15.83 -3.65 -1.48
C ALA A 39 -15.74 -3.76 -3.01
N GLY A 40 -16.64 -4.54 -3.61
CA GLY A 40 -16.64 -4.77 -5.06
C GLY A 40 -15.56 -5.71 -5.58
N SER A 41 -14.77 -6.32 -4.70
CA SER A 41 -13.76 -7.31 -5.06
C SER A 41 -14.27 -8.73 -4.79
N ASP A 42 -13.42 -9.73 -5.07
CA ASP A 42 -13.68 -11.12 -4.72
C ASP A 42 -13.79 -11.36 -3.21
N PHE A 43 -13.34 -10.40 -2.40
CA PHE A 43 -13.44 -10.40 -0.94
C PHE A 43 -14.60 -9.57 -0.40
N ASP A 44 -15.53 -9.17 -1.26
CA ASP A 44 -16.67 -8.31 -0.87
C ASP A 44 -17.46 -8.89 0.32
N TYR A 45 -17.57 -10.20 0.41
CA TYR A 45 -18.24 -10.89 1.52
C TYR A 45 -17.52 -10.71 2.88
N LEU A 46 -16.32 -10.14 2.89
CA LEU A 46 -15.52 -9.87 4.09
C LEU A 46 -15.36 -8.35 4.34
N GLN A 47 -16.29 -7.52 3.87
CA GLN A 47 -16.17 -6.06 4.01
C GLN A 47 -15.99 -5.59 5.44
N ASP A 48 -16.58 -6.26 6.41
CA ASP A 48 -16.44 -5.97 7.85
C ASP A 48 -15.02 -6.21 8.38
N LYS A 49 -14.19 -6.93 7.63
CA LYS A 49 -12.79 -7.23 7.93
C LYS A 49 -11.81 -6.56 6.96
N SER A 50 -12.31 -5.67 6.11
CA SER A 50 -11.50 -5.03 5.08
C SER A 50 -10.51 -4.05 5.65
N PRO A 51 -9.28 -3.99 5.13
CA PRO A 51 -8.45 -2.80 5.25
C PRO A 51 -9.18 -1.58 4.68
N LEU A 52 -8.83 -0.39 5.19
CA LEU A 52 -9.30 0.87 4.64
C LEU A 52 -8.18 1.52 3.84
N LEU A 53 -8.55 2.12 2.72
CA LEU A 53 -7.70 2.93 1.88
C LEU A 53 -8.10 4.39 2.10
N LEU A 54 -7.20 5.20 2.66
CA LEU A 54 -7.48 6.56 3.10
C LEU A 54 -6.58 7.56 2.38
N ASN A 55 -7.19 8.52 1.68
CA ASN A 55 -6.45 9.67 1.17
C ASN A 55 -6.25 10.66 2.32
N ILE A 56 -5.00 10.85 2.74
CA ILE A 56 -4.64 11.73 3.85
C ILE A 56 -3.99 13.04 3.38
N GLY A 57 -4.17 13.38 2.11
CA GLY A 57 -3.78 14.66 1.55
C GLY A 57 -2.38 14.67 0.95
N SER A 58 -1.89 15.89 0.68
CA SER A 58 -0.66 16.11 -0.09
C SER A 58 0.50 16.69 0.72
N HIS A 59 0.31 16.90 2.02
CA HIS A 59 1.34 17.47 2.88
C HIS A 59 2.28 16.39 3.43
N SER A 60 3.59 16.54 3.20
CA SER A 60 4.59 15.54 3.63
C SER A 60 4.65 15.33 5.16
N GLU A 61 4.18 16.28 5.94
CA GLU A 61 4.10 16.15 7.41
C GLU A 61 3.16 15.03 7.87
N VAL A 62 2.28 14.52 7.01
CA VAL A 62 1.45 13.35 7.35
C VAL A 62 2.31 12.11 7.63
N LEU A 63 3.48 12.01 7.01
CA LEU A 63 4.40 10.89 7.26
C LEU A 63 4.94 10.89 8.69
N GLU A 64 5.24 12.07 9.24
CA GLU A 64 5.69 12.20 10.62
C GLU A 64 4.55 11.97 11.62
N LYS A 65 3.37 12.51 11.33
CA LYS A 65 2.17 12.27 12.15
C LYS A 65 1.82 10.79 12.21
N TRP A 66 1.90 10.10 11.08
CA TRP A 66 1.66 8.65 10.99
C TRP A 66 2.54 7.85 11.94
N LEU A 67 3.82 8.21 12.07
CA LEU A 67 4.76 7.54 12.98
C LEU A 67 4.37 7.67 14.46
N THR A 68 3.54 8.65 14.81
CA THR A 68 3.07 8.86 16.18
C THR A 68 1.79 8.09 16.53
N LEU A 69 1.12 7.52 15.53
CA LEU A 69 -0.15 6.81 15.74
C LEU A 69 0.11 5.41 16.31
N PRO A 70 -0.61 5.00 17.39
CA PRO A 70 -0.38 3.71 18.04
C PRO A 70 -0.74 2.55 17.09
N ASN A 71 0.16 1.57 16.95
CA ASN A 71 0.02 0.35 16.16
C ASN A 71 -0.01 0.55 14.63
N PHE A 72 0.01 1.78 14.14
CA PHE A 72 0.04 2.05 12.69
C PHE A 72 1.38 1.63 12.06
N ASP A 73 2.45 1.61 12.83
CA ASP A 73 3.77 1.15 12.38
C ASP A 73 3.77 -0.31 11.88
N SER A 74 3.04 -1.20 12.54
CA SER A 74 2.95 -2.62 12.16
C SER A 74 1.79 -2.94 11.21
N SER A 75 0.77 -2.11 11.20
CA SER A 75 -0.55 -2.46 10.65
C SER A 75 -1.03 -1.50 9.57
N SER A 76 -0.11 -0.73 8.99
CA SER A 76 -0.40 0.17 7.87
C SER A 76 0.83 0.48 7.05
N VAL A 77 0.59 0.95 5.83
CA VAL A 77 1.61 1.46 4.89
C VAL A 77 1.05 2.69 4.18
N ILE A 78 1.92 3.52 3.61
CA ILE A 78 1.51 4.71 2.85
C ILE A 78 2.09 4.64 1.44
N PHE A 79 1.22 4.78 0.43
CA PHE A 79 1.59 4.92 -0.96
C PHE A 79 1.61 6.40 -1.36
N GLU A 80 2.59 6.79 -2.15
CA GLU A 80 2.60 8.09 -2.83
C GLU A 80 2.02 7.95 -4.23
N LEU A 81 0.94 8.66 -4.50
CA LEU A 81 0.23 8.60 -5.77
C LEU A 81 0.12 10.00 -6.37
N ASP A 82 0.45 10.14 -7.65
CA ASP A 82 0.21 11.41 -8.35
C ASP A 82 -1.28 11.76 -8.27
N SER A 83 -1.57 13.03 -7.96
CA SER A 83 -2.95 13.51 -7.76
C SER A 83 -3.84 13.39 -9.01
N ARG A 84 -3.25 13.15 -10.18
CA ARG A 84 -4.00 12.90 -11.43
C ARG A 84 -4.63 11.51 -11.47
N HIS A 85 -4.17 10.57 -10.65
CA HIS A 85 -4.76 9.25 -10.55
C HIS A 85 -6.01 9.26 -9.69
N ASP A 86 -7.04 8.57 -10.16
CA ASP A 86 -8.29 8.39 -9.42
C ASP A 86 -8.10 7.35 -8.30
N GLY A 87 -8.67 7.64 -7.12
CA GLY A 87 -8.64 6.73 -5.99
C GLY A 87 -9.35 5.39 -6.25
N PHE A 88 -10.40 5.38 -7.04
CA PHE A 88 -11.10 4.15 -7.41
C PHE A 88 -10.28 3.29 -8.36
N GLU A 89 -9.59 3.88 -9.31
CA GLU A 89 -8.65 3.18 -10.19
C GLU A 89 -7.51 2.56 -9.38
N PHE A 90 -6.96 3.30 -8.42
CA PHE A 90 -5.93 2.79 -7.52
C PHE A 90 -6.46 1.63 -6.65
N THR A 91 -7.70 1.75 -6.17
CA THR A 91 -8.36 0.68 -5.41
C THR A 91 -8.46 -0.60 -6.21
N GLU A 92 -8.87 -0.53 -7.47
CA GLU A 92 -8.95 -1.70 -8.36
C GLU A 92 -7.58 -2.37 -8.53
N TYR A 93 -6.53 -1.58 -8.66
CA TYR A 93 -5.16 -2.10 -8.72
C TYR A 93 -4.79 -2.83 -7.45
N LEU A 94 -5.02 -2.24 -6.29
CA LEU A 94 -4.74 -2.86 -4.99
C LEU A 94 -5.57 -4.12 -4.75
N GLN A 95 -6.82 -4.16 -5.22
CA GLN A 95 -7.65 -5.36 -5.18
C GLN A 95 -7.01 -6.51 -5.96
N SER A 96 -6.40 -6.22 -7.11
CA SER A 96 -5.65 -7.22 -7.89
C SER A 96 -4.41 -7.71 -7.15
N LEU A 97 -3.73 -6.84 -6.39
CA LEU A 97 -2.59 -7.24 -5.56
C LEU A 97 -2.95 -8.20 -4.43
N LEU A 98 -4.20 -8.18 -3.96
CA LEU A 98 -4.63 -9.11 -2.92
C LEU A 98 -4.56 -10.58 -3.38
N GLN A 99 -4.55 -10.83 -4.69
CA GLN A 99 -4.57 -12.15 -5.29
C GLN A 99 -3.41 -12.33 -6.28
N VAL A 100 -2.21 -12.06 -5.84
CA VAL A 100 -1.02 -12.26 -6.68
C VAL A 100 -0.77 -13.76 -6.92
N LYS A 101 -0.01 -14.06 -7.96
CA LYS A 101 0.44 -15.42 -8.25
C LYS A 101 1.93 -15.56 -7.97
N ILE A 102 2.27 -16.68 -7.36
CA ILE A 102 3.66 -17.11 -7.14
C ILE A 102 3.74 -18.54 -7.67
N ASP A 103 4.59 -18.79 -8.69
CA ASP A 103 4.68 -20.08 -9.39
C ASP A 103 3.29 -20.59 -9.84
N ASN A 104 2.48 -19.71 -10.45
CA ASN A 104 1.12 -19.97 -10.91
C ASN A 104 0.10 -20.33 -9.82
N LYS A 105 0.46 -20.20 -8.55
CA LYS A 105 -0.46 -20.40 -7.42
C LYS A 105 -0.95 -19.06 -6.91
N ALA A 106 -2.26 -18.90 -6.78
CA ALA A 106 -2.85 -17.70 -6.19
C ALA A 106 -2.52 -17.60 -4.70
N CYS A 107 -2.03 -16.44 -4.28
CA CYS A 107 -1.68 -16.16 -2.89
C CYS A 107 -2.36 -14.88 -2.45
N PHE A 108 -2.94 -14.88 -1.24
CA PHE A 108 -3.44 -13.68 -0.62
C PHE A 108 -2.27 -12.86 -0.08
N LEU A 109 -2.13 -11.62 -0.54
CA LEU A 109 -0.99 -10.77 -0.21
C LEU A 109 -1.40 -9.67 0.77
N ARG A 110 -0.86 -9.71 1.97
CA ARG A 110 -1.08 -8.66 2.99
C ARG A 110 -0.05 -7.54 2.86
N PHE A 111 -0.05 -6.86 1.72
CA PHE A 111 0.90 -5.77 1.41
C PHE A 111 0.77 -4.55 2.33
N TYR A 112 -0.28 -4.47 3.12
CA TYR A 112 -0.57 -3.35 4.04
C TYR A 112 0.00 -3.54 5.45
N THR A 113 0.87 -4.54 5.65
CA THR A 113 1.58 -4.74 6.91
C THR A 113 3.07 -4.49 6.74
N ASN A 114 3.73 -3.99 7.79
CA ASN A 114 5.17 -3.78 7.74
C ASN A 114 5.96 -5.09 7.62
N ALA A 115 5.42 -6.18 8.16
CA ALA A 115 6.08 -7.48 8.10
C ALA A 115 6.36 -7.92 6.66
N PHE A 116 5.41 -7.72 5.75
CA PHE A 116 5.61 -8.03 4.33
C PHE A 116 6.84 -7.31 3.75
N TRP A 117 6.91 -6.00 3.95
CA TRP A 117 7.99 -5.17 3.38
C TRP A 117 9.33 -5.41 4.07
N ASN A 118 9.33 -5.61 5.39
CA ASN A 118 10.55 -5.94 6.13
C ASN A 118 11.17 -7.26 5.67
N GLN A 119 10.34 -8.23 5.30
CA GLN A 119 10.82 -9.53 4.82
C GLN A 119 11.26 -9.52 3.36
N THR A 120 10.69 -8.67 2.52
CA THR A 120 10.81 -8.79 1.07
C THR A 120 11.54 -7.64 0.39
N ALA A 121 11.41 -6.42 0.87
CA ALA A 121 11.79 -5.20 0.12
C ALA A 121 13.22 -5.22 -0.43
N SER A 122 14.19 -5.67 0.35
CA SER A 122 15.60 -5.71 -0.06
C SER A 122 15.93 -6.81 -1.09
N GLN A 123 14.99 -7.74 -1.33
CA GLN A 123 15.18 -8.90 -2.19
C GLN A 123 14.25 -8.91 -3.41
N LEU A 124 13.51 -7.82 -3.63
CA LEU A 124 12.63 -7.68 -4.78
C LEU A 124 13.42 -7.30 -6.04
N ASN A 125 13.11 -7.94 -7.16
CA ASN A 125 13.57 -7.46 -8.46
C ASN A 125 12.72 -6.26 -8.93
N ASP A 126 13.19 -5.54 -9.94
CA ASP A 126 12.53 -4.33 -10.43
C ASP A 126 11.11 -4.59 -10.96
N ILE A 127 10.90 -5.73 -11.60
CA ILE A 127 9.57 -6.11 -12.11
C ILE A 127 8.58 -6.28 -10.96
N ASP A 128 8.97 -6.94 -9.90
CA ASP A 128 8.12 -7.13 -8.72
C ASP A 128 7.85 -5.82 -7.99
N ILE A 129 8.86 -4.96 -7.85
CA ILE A 129 8.67 -3.62 -7.28
C ILE A 129 7.62 -2.85 -8.09
N ALA A 130 7.74 -2.85 -9.42
CA ALA A 130 6.77 -2.20 -10.29
C ALA A 130 5.37 -2.78 -10.14
N THR A 131 5.25 -4.11 -10.02
CA THR A 131 3.96 -4.78 -9.81
C THR A 131 3.34 -4.39 -8.46
N LEU A 132 4.14 -4.37 -7.40
CA LEU A 132 3.65 -4.06 -6.05
C LEU A 132 3.28 -2.59 -5.87
N LEU A 133 3.95 -1.67 -6.56
CA LEU A 133 3.63 -0.24 -6.49
C LEU A 133 2.53 0.16 -7.50
N GLY A 134 2.49 -0.47 -8.67
CA GLY A 134 1.52 -0.14 -9.71
C GLY A 134 1.60 1.34 -10.12
N PRO A 135 0.50 2.09 -10.03
CA PRO A 135 0.50 3.52 -10.37
C PRO A 135 1.19 4.40 -9.32
N ALA A 136 1.52 3.86 -8.14
CA ALA A 136 2.19 4.61 -7.09
C ALA A 136 3.67 4.80 -7.44
N GLN A 137 4.23 5.95 -7.08
CA GLN A 137 5.63 6.24 -7.31
C GLN A 137 6.54 5.80 -6.16
N ALA A 138 5.97 5.56 -4.97
CA ALA A 138 6.69 5.10 -3.79
C ALA A 138 5.76 4.49 -2.76
N ILE A 139 6.34 3.70 -1.87
CA ILE A 139 5.65 3.18 -0.68
C ILE A 139 6.53 3.43 0.55
N HIS A 140 5.88 3.73 1.66
CA HIS A 140 6.51 3.89 2.97
C HIS A 140 5.98 2.84 3.94
N TRP A 141 6.90 2.24 4.71
CA TRP A 141 6.55 1.36 5.84
C TRP A 141 7.51 1.64 6.99
N VAL A 142 7.24 1.05 8.15
CA VAL A 142 8.08 1.22 9.34
C VAL A 142 8.79 -0.10 9.64
N ASP A 143 10.10 -0.06 9.81
CA ASP A 143 10.88 -1.25 10.13
C ASP A 143 10.78 -1.64 11.62
N THR A 144 11.44 -2.73 11.99
CA THR A 144 11.42 -3.24 13.37
C THR A 144 12.12 -2.32 14.37
N ALA A 145 12.97 -1.41 13.90
CA ALA A 145 13.64 -0.39 14.72
C ALA A 145 12.85 0.93 14.79
N HIS A 146 11.60 0.94 14.33
CA HIS A 146 10.72 2.10 14.26
C HIS A 146 11.25 3.22 13.35
N HIS A 147 11.98 2.86 12.30
CA HIS A 147 12.44 3.78 11.27
C HIS A 147 11.57 3.66 10.02
N ARG A 148 11.20 4.80 9.45
CA ARG A 148 10.47 4.84 8.18
C ARG A 148 11.40 4.43 7.05
N GLN A 149 10.97 3.47 6.26
CA GLN A 149 11.61 3.01 5.03
C GLN A 149 10.79 3.43 3.82
N THR A 150 11.45 3.64 2.70
CA THR A 150 10.80 4.04 1.45
C THR A 150 11.36 3.21 0.30
N LEU A 151 10.46 2.74 -0.57
CA LEU A 151 10.83 2.05 -1.81
C LEU A 151 10.21 2.81 -2.98
N HIS A 152 11.03 3.15 -3.97
CA HIS A 152 10.60 3.93 -5.14
C HIS A 152 10.32 3.03 -6.34
N TYR A 153 9.40 3.47 -7.18
CA TYR A 153 9.13 2.81 -8.46
C TYR A 153 10.42 2.77 -9.30
N PRO A 154 10.80 1.62 -9.88
CA PRO A 154 12.04 1.49 -10.63
C PRO A 154 11.97 2.27 -11.95
N PRO A 155 12.94 3.18 -12.23
CA PRO A 155 12.86 4.06 -13.41
C PRO A 155 13.01 3.31 -14.75
N GLN A 156 13.56 2.10 -14.75
CA GLN A 156 13.74 1.29 -15.96
C GLN A 156 12.47 0.55 -16.40
N VAL A 157 11.46 0.48 -15.54
CA VAL A 157 10.19 -0.20 -15.84
C VAL A 157 9.14 0.84 -16.20
N SER A 158 8.77 0.94 -17.48
CA SER A 158 7.82 1.95 -17.95
C SER A 158 6.39 1.71 -17.45
N GLU A 159 5.97 0.44 -17.38
CA GLU A 159 4.64 0.05 -16.92
C GLU A 159 4.72 -1.22 -16.08
N PRO A 160 3.87 -1.35 -15.03
CA PRO A 160 3.81 -2.57 -14.26
C PRO A 160 3.21 -3.73 -15.07
N SER A 161 3.62 -4.96 -14.74
CA SER A 161 3.02 -6.14 -15.35
C SER A 161 1.57 -6.30 -14.91
N GLN A 162 0.68 -6.54 -15.89
CA GLN A 162 -0.75 -6.79 -15.64
C GLN A 162 -1.03 -8.23 -15.19
N ALA A 163 -0.01 -9.10 -15.19
CA ALA A 163 -0.17 -10.52 -14.85
C ALA A 163 -0.20 -10.76 -13.34
N PHE A 164 0.23 -9.80 -12.52
CA PHE A 164 0.30 -9.90 -11.06
C PHE A 164 1.03 -11.15 -10.59
N ASN A 165 2.10 -11.53 -11.29
CA ASN A 165 2.99 -12.63 -10.92
C ASN A 165 4.21 -12.06 -10.20
N LEU A 166 4.53 -12.62 -9.03
CA LEU A 166 5.75 -12.28 -8.31
C LEU A 166 6.83 -13.33 -8.62
N THR A 167 7.99 -12.85 -9.06
CA THR A 167 9.06 -13.68 -9.59
C THR A 167 10.34 -13.64 -8.76
N SER A 168 10.44 -12.74 -7.79
CA SER A 168 11.63 -12.65 -6.94
C SER A 168 11.84 -13.95 -6.15
N PRO A 169 13.09 -14.43 -6.03
CA PRO A 169 13.37 -15.73 -5.40
C PRO A 169 12.87 -15.85 -3.95
N ILE A 170 12.75 -14.73 -3.22
CA ILE A 170 12.24 -14.74 -1.86
C ILE A 170 10.84 -15.36 -1.75
N PHE A 171 10.01 -15.20 -2.79
CA PHE A 171 8.64 -15.71 -2.77
C PHE A 171 8.53 -17.23 -2.92
N LYS A 172 9.60 -17.90 -3.34
CA LYS A 172 9.61 -19.37 -3.40
C LYS A 172 9.46 -20.03 -2.04
N LEU A 173 9.80 -19.31 -0.97
CA LEU A 173 9.63 -19.77 0.40
C LEU A 173 8.17 -19.75 0.85
N TRP A 174 7.28 -19.15 0.08
CA TRP A 174 5.87 -18.92 0.45
C TRP A 174 4.91 -19.96 -0.16
N VAL A 175 5.41 -20.81 -1.05
CA VAL A 175 4.61 -21.81 -1.77
C VAL A 175 5.21 -23.21 -1.62
#